data_8d2fdb9f8aeacb5820c083c660c3c75a
#
_entry.id   8d2fdb9f8aeacb5820c083c660c3c75a
#
_cell.length_a   1.000
_cell.length_b   1.000
_cell.length_c   1.000
_cell.angle_alpha   90.00
_cell.angle_beta   90.00
_cell.angle_gamma   90.00
#
_symmetry.space_group_name_H-M   'P 1'
#
loop_
_entity.id
_entity.type
_entity.pdbx_description
1 polymer ?
#
loop_
_entity_poly.entity_id
_entity_poly.type
_entity_poly.pdbx_seq_one_letter_code
_entity_poly.pdbx_strand_id
1 'polypeptide(L)'
;MEVSIQAGDIVGLLYDAFLKQYRDPESEKALKSLNVLCVRLVFCLYAEDAGIFGRREMFHDYLASVDTAHMRGALIDLFRVLDQKQEDRDPYLIPELAEFPYVNGGLFADENIEIPMFTDEIRDLILVKASEDFNWADISPTIFGAVFESTLNPETRRSGGMHYTSIENIHKVIDSLFLDDLKAELQEIKSISVLRTRTWRLETYQEKLELGINTGFSEFFYAS
;
A
#
# COMPACT_ATOMS: atom_id res chain seq x y z
N MET A 1 11.55 6.39 14.67
CA MET A 1 11.10 5.40 15.68
C MET A 1 9.69 5.72 16.20
N GLU A 2 9.40 6.96 16.61
CA GLU A 2 8.05 7.35 17.09
C GLU A 2 6.95 7.21 16.04
N VAL A 3 7.19 7.69 14.83
CA VAL A 3 6.24 7.62 13.69
C VAL A 3 5.87 6.17 13.33
N SER A 4 6.82 5.25 13.37
CA SER A 4 6.57 3.83 13.07
C SER A 4 5.71 3.13 14.13
N ILE A 5 5.84 3.54 15.40
CA ILE A 5 5.02 3.04 16.50
C ILE A 5 3.58 3.54 16.32
N GLN A 6 3.41 4.83 16.02
CA GLN A 6 2.10 5.42 15.77
C GLN A 6 1.38 4.76 14.59
N ALA A 7 2.11 4.48 13.49
CA ALA A 7 1.55 3.74 12.36
C ALA A 7 1.06 2.34 12.76
N GLY A 8 1.87 1.61 13.53
CA GLY A 8 1.50 0.30 14.06
C GLY A 8 0.26 0.36 14.94
N ASP A 9 0.14 1.38 15.79
CA ASP A 9 -1.03 1.60 16.63
C ASP A 9 -2.29 1.85 15.79
N ILE A 10 -2.21 2.70 14.75
CA ILE A 10 -3.32 2.98 13.84
C ILE A 10 -3.76 1.71 13.11
N VAL A 11 -2.83 0.94 12.56
CA VAL A 11 -3.13 -0.33 11.89
C VAL A 11 -3.77 -1.32 12.86
N GLY A 12 -3.28 -1.37 14.10
CA GLY A 12 -3.84 -2.19 15.17
C GLY A 12 -5.29 -1.82 15.50
N LEU A 13 -5.59 -0.51 15.60
CA LEU A 13 -6.95 -0.03 15.84
C LEU A 13 -7.89 -0.36 14.69
N LEU A 14 -7.46 -0.17 13.44
CA LEU A 14 -8.23 -0.54 12.25
C LEU A 14 -8.50 -2.04 12.22
N TYR A 15 -7.47 -2.86 12.46
CA TYR A 15 -7.59 -4.30 12.52
C TYR A 15 -8.64 -4.74 13.56
N ASP A 16 -8.54 -4.25 14.78
CA ASP A 16 -9.45 -4.62 15.88
C ASP A 16 -10.89 -4.14 15.63
N ALA A 17 -11.06 -2.96 15.03
CA ALA A 17 -12.37 -2.43 14.68
C ALA A 17 -13.04 -3.27 13.57
N PHE A 18 -12.29 -3.63 12.52
CA PHE A 18 -12.81 -4.49 11.46
C PHE A 18 -13.07 -5.91 11.91
N LEU A 19 -12.19 -6.51 12.74
CA LEU A 19 -12.34 -7.88 13.24
C LEU A 19 -13.71 -8.09 13.92
N LYS A 20 -14.17 -7.09 14.67
CA LYS A 20 -15.49 -7.11 15.35
C LYS A 20 -16.68 -7.19 14.39
N GLN A 21 -16.48 -6.81 13.11
CA GLN A 21 -17.55 -6.76 12.11
C GLN A 21 -17.66 -8.05 11.29
N TYR A 22 -16.68 -8.96 11.37
CA TYR A 22 -16.77 -10.26 10.70
C TYR A 22 -17.78 -11.15 11.41
N ARG A 23 -18.55 -11.93 10.65
CA ARG A 23 -19.53 -12.89 11.18
C ARG A 23 -18.88 -14.04 11.92
N ASP A 24 -17.72 -14.48 11.43
CA ASP A 24 -16.90 -15.53 12.02
C ASP A 24 -15.44 -15.04 12.08
N PRO A 25 -15.11 -14.24 13.11
CA PRO A 25 -13.81 -13.58 13.22
C PRO A 25 -12.65 -14.54 13.47
N GLU A 26 -12.93 -15.80 13.87
CA GLU A 26 -11.91 -16.82 14.12
C GLU A 26 -11.63 -17.68 12.89
N SER A 27 -12.44 -17.57 11.81
CA SER A 27 -12.22 -18.35 10.60
C SER A 27 -10.94 -17.91 9.89
N GLU A 28 -10.19 -18.86 9.35
CA GLU A 28 -8.98 -18.60 8.55
C GLU A 28 -9.27 -17.66 7.37
N LYS A 29 -10.45 -17.83 6.75
CA LYS A 29 -10.90 -16.97 5.65
C LYS A 29 -11.09 -15.51 6.09
N ALA A 30 -11.73 -15.28 7.25
CA ALA A 30 -11.93 -13.93 7.77
C ALA A 30 -10.60 -13.27 8.13
N LEU A 31 -9.72 -14.00 8.82
CA LEU A 31 -8.40 -13.50 9.20
C LEU A 31 -7.54 -13.17 7.97
N LYS A 32 -7.52 -14.03 6.96
CA LYS A 32 -6.83 -13.76 5.70
C LYS A 32 -7.41 -12.53 5.00
N SER A 33 -8.73 -12.43 4.91
CA SER A 33 -9.40 -11.28 4.29
C SER A 33 -9.11 -9.98 5.02
N LEU A 34 -9.14 -10.01 6.36
CA LEU A 34 -8.83 -8.86 7.20
C LEU A 34 -7.38 -8.40 7.02
N ASN A 35 -6.43 -9.34 6.97
CA ASN A 35 -5.04 -9.03 6.71
C ASN A 35 -4.87 -8.29 5.37
N VAL A 36 -5.42 -8.84 4.29
CA VAL A 36 -5.36 -8.22 2.95
C VAL A 36 -6.05 -6.85 2.95
N LEU A 37 -7.21 -6.72 3.61
CA LEU A 37 -7.93 -5.45 3.72
C LEU A 37 -7.08 -4.38 4.42
N CYS A 38 -6.46 -4.69 5.54
CA CYS A 38 -5.58 -3.76 6.26
C CYS A 38 -4.39 -3.32 5.40
N VAL A 39 -3.76 -4.28 4.69
CA VAL A 39 -2.63 -3.97 3.78
C VAL A 39 -3.07 -3.02 2.67
N ARG A 40 -4.22 -3.26 2.03
CA ARG A 40 -4.76 -2.41 0.97
C ARG A 40 -5.10 -1.01 1.47
N LEU A 41 -5.71 -0.89 2.65
CA LEU A 41 -6.03 0.41 3.25
C LEU A 41 -4.77 1.22 3.55
N VAL A 42 -3.79 0.61 4.21
CA VAL A 42 -2.52 1.29 4.54
C VAL A 42 -1.76 1.67 3.27
N PHE A 43 -1.80 0.83 2.23
CA PHE A 43 -1.24 1.20 0.93
C PHE A 43 -1.95 2.44 0.35
N CYS A 44 -3.28 2.50 0.39
CA CYS A 44 -4.02 3.66 -0.12
C CYS A 44 -3.68 4.94 0.65
N LEU A 45 -3.60 4.88 1.97
CA LEU A 45 -3.20 6.01 2.82
C LEU A 45 -1.77 6.48 2.50
N TYR A 46 -0.84 5.54 2.37
CA TYR A 46 0.53 5.85 1.97
C TYR A 46 0.61 6.44 0.56
N ALA A 47 -0.08 5.83 -0.40
CA ALA A 47 -0.06 6.26 -1.80
C ALA A 47 -0.61 7.68 -1.99
N GLU A 48 -1.61 8.06 -1.17
CA GLU A 48 -2.15 9.42 -1.11
C GLU A 48 -1.09 10.41 -0.64
N ASP A 49 -0.49 10.17 0.53
CA ASP A 49 0.48 11.07 1.14
C ASP A 49 1.80 11.13 0.36
N ALA A 50 2.22 10.03 -0.23
CA ALA A 50 3.39 9.96 -1.09
C ALA A 50 3.16 10.56 -2.49
N GLY A 51 1.94 10.99 -2.81
CA GLY A 51 1.59 11.59 -4.10
C GLY A 51 1.49 10.59 -5.26
N ILE A 52 1.41 9.28 -4.98
CA ILE A 52 1.30 8.23 -6.00
C ILE A 52 -0.04 8.32 -6.73
N PHE A 53 -1.10 8.74 -6.06
CA PHE A 53 -2.42 8.94 -6.65
C PHE A 53 -2.56 10.24 -7.48
N GLY A 54 -1.50 11.04 -7.55
CA GLY A 54 -1.46 12.26 -8.37
C GLY A 54 -1.87 13.54 -7.66
N ARG A 55 -2.82 13.51 -6.70
CA ARG A 55 -3.15 14.63 -5.82
C ARG A 55 -3.28 14.19 -4.36
N ARG A 56 -3.08 15.12 -3.46
CA ARG A 56 -3.31 14.91 -2.02
C ARG A 56 -4.80 14.71 -1.74
N GLU A 57 -5.09 14.00 -0.66
CA GLU A 57 -6.44 13.75 -0.12
C GLU A 57 -7.41 13.09 -1.13
N MET A 58 -6.87 12.40 -2.14
CA MET A 58 -7.67 11.78 -3.19
C MET A 58 -8.46 10.59 -2.67
N PHE A 59 -7.83 9.75 -1.85
CA PHE A 59 -8.46 8.61 -1.20
C PHE A 59 -9.41 9.06 -0.08
N HIS A 60 -8.96 10.03 0.74
CA HIS A 60 -9.77 10.65 1.77
C HIS A 60 -11.05 11.25 1.18
N ASP A 61 -10.93 12.16 0.20
CA ASP A 61 -12.07 12.84 -0.42
C ASP A 61 -13.07 11.87 -1.02
N TYR A 62 -12.56 10.84 -1.71
CA TYR A 62 -13.43 9.83 -2.29
C TYR A 62 -14.25 9.10 -1.23
N LEU A 63 -13.62 8.62 -0.14
CA LEU A 63 -14.36 7.95 0.93
C LEU A 63 -15.22 8.90 1.76
N ALA A 64 -14.81 10.15 1.94
CA ALA A 64 -15.58 11.17 2.65
C ALA A 64 -16.85 11.57 1.89
N SER A 65 -16.85 11.45 0.56
CA SER A 65 -17.99 11.79 -0.31
C SER A 65 -19.19 10.83 -0.13
N VAL A 66 -18.99 9.66 0.46
CA VAL A 66 -20.03 8.65 0.67
C VAL A 66 -20.38 8.53 2.16
N ASP A 67 -21.60 8.14 2.46
CA ASP A 67 -22.00 7.82 3.83
C ASP A 67 -21.45 6.46 4.29
N THR A 68 -21.47 6.21 5.60
CA THR A 68 -20.94 4.97 6.20
C THR A 68 -21.54 3.70 5.60
N ALA A 69 -22.84 3.72 5.28
CA ALA A 69 -23.54 2.55 4.72
C ALA A 69 -23.02 2.16 3.32
N HIS A 70 -22.53 3.14 2.55
CA HIS A 70 -22.03 2.95 1.19
C HIS A 70 -20.51 2.80 1.11
N MET A 71 -19.75 3.11 2.18
CA MET A 71 -18.28 3.03 2.19
C MET A 71 -17.73 1.66 1.76
N ARG A 72 -18.39 0.57 2.19
CA ARG A 72 -17.99 -0.78 1.76
C ARG A 72 -18.03 -0.94 0.24
N GLY A 73 -19.09 -0.48 -0.38
CA GLY A 73 -19.25 -0.52 -1.85
C GLY A 73 -18.19 0.35 -2.53
N ALA A 74 -18.02 1.58 -2.06
CA ALA A 74 -17.03 2.51 -2.56
C ALA A 74 -15.60 1.93 -2.52
N LEU A 75 -15.25 1.26 -1.42
CA LEU A 75 -13.93 0.64 -1.28
C LEU A 75 -13.72 -0.55 -2.24
N ILE A 76 -14.76 -1.37 -2.45
CA ILE A 76 -14.71 -2.47 -3.42
C ILE A 76 -14.51 -1.93 -4.84
N ASP A 77 -15.24 -0.88 -5.20
CA ASP A 77 -15.12 -0.24 -6.52
C ASP A 77 -13.75 0.40 -6.72
N LEU A 78 -13.21 1.05 -5.68
CA LEU A 78 -11.87 1.59 -5.71
C LEU A 78 -10.81 0.49 -5.92
N PHE A 79 -10.87 -0.60 -5.16
CA PHE A 79 -9.91 -1.70 -5.30
C PHE A 79 -9.93 -2.32 -6.70
N ARG A 80 -11.14 -2.44 -7.30
CA ARG A 80 -11.27 -2.90 -8.69
C ARG A 80 -10.62 -1.92 -9.67
N VAL A 81 -10.81 -0.62 -9.49
CA VAL A 81 -10.22 0.41 -10.35
C VAL A 81 -8.69 0.41 -10.24
N LEU A 82 -8.16 0.26 -9.02
CA LEU A 82 -6.72 0.18 -8.80
C LEU A 82 -6.07 -1.05 -9.44
N ASP A 83 -6.83 -2.14 -9.64
CA ASP A 83 -6.36 -3.36 -10.33
C ASP A 83 -6.54 -3.32 -11.85
N GLN A 84 -7.26 -2.36 -12.40
CA GLN A 84 -7.58 -2.28 -13.81
C GLN A 84 -6.75 -1.20 -14.52
N LYS A 85 -6.15 -1.57 -15.67
CA LYS A 85 -5.55 -0.57 -16.56
C LYS A 85 -6.63 0.35 -17.10
N GLN A 86 -6.27 1.60 -17.39
CA GLN A 86 -7.24 2.60 -17.87
C GLN A 86 -8.03 2.16 -19.11
N GLU A 87 -7.39 1.42 -20.02
CA GLU A 87 -7.98 0.90 -21.25
C GLU A 87 -9.05 -0.19 -21.01
N ASP A 88 -8.99 -0.87 -19.85
CA ASP A 88 -9.89 -1.98 -19.49
C ASP A 88 -11.04 -1.54 -18.57
N ARG A 89 -11.09 -0.24 -18.20
CA ARG A 89 -12.08 0.30 -17.28
C ARG A 89 -13.41 0.54 -17.94
N ASP A 90 -14.48 0.47 -17.13
CA ASP A 90 -15.82 0.87 -17.55
C ASP A 90 -15.81 2.33 -18.04
N PRO A 91 -16.24 2.61 -19.30
CA PRO A 91 -16.29 3.96 -19.83
C PRO A 91 -17.31 4.88 -19.11
N TYR A 92 -18.19 4.32 -18.28
CA TYR A 92 -19.18 5.04 -17.48
C TYR A 92 -18.78 5.17 -16.02
N LEU A 93 -17.51 4.94 -15.69
CA LEU A 93 -16.99 5.10 -14.35
C LEU A 93 -17.16 6.56 -13.89
N ILE A 94 -17.54 6.75 -12.63
CA ILE A 94 -17.63 8.10 -12.07
C ILE A 94 -16.26 8.79 -12.11
N PRO A 95 -16.23 10.13 -12.35
CA PRO A 95 -14.98 10.86 -12.51
C PRO A 95 -14.00 10.66 -11.36
N GLU A 96 -14.50 10.65 -10.13
CA GLU A 96 -13.71 10.51 -8.90
C GLU A 96 -12.93 9.18 -8.86
N LEU A 97 -13.52 8.10 -9.37
CA LEU A 97 -12.86 6.81 -9.49
C LEU A 97 -11.96 6.73 -10.72
N ALA A 98 -12.36 7.34 -11.83
CA ALA A 98 -11.61 7.30 -13.07
C ALA A 98 -10.23 7.97 -12.96
N GLU A 99 -10.08 8.94 -12.06
CA GLU A 99 -8.83 9.65 -11.80
C GLU A 99 -7.76 8.80 -11.10
N PHE A 100 -8.15 7.73 -10.36
CA PHE A 100 -7.17 6.89 -9.68
C PHE A 100 -6.26 6.16 -10.68
N PRO A 101 -4.94 6.06 -10.40
CA PRO A 101 -4.03 5.33 -11.28
C PRO A 101 -4.26 3.82 -11.23
N TYR A 102 -3.72 3.10 -12.20
CA TYR A 102 -3.55 1.65 -12.12
C TYR A 102 -2.37 1.33 -11.20
N VAL A 103 -2.58 0.44 -10.24
CA VAL A 103 -1.54 -0.05 -9.33
C VAL A 103 -1.12 -1.45 -9.77
N ASN A 104 0.00 -1.53 -10.47
CA ASN A 104 0.59 -2.80 -10.86
C ASN A 104 1.19 -3.53 -9.64
N GLY A 105 1.16 -4.85 -9.61
CA GLY A 105 1.81 -5.65 -8.56
C GLY A 105 0.92 -6.66 -7.83
N GLY A 106 -0.34 -6.84 -8.29
CA GLY A 106 -1.22 -7.89 -7.77
C GLY A 106 -1.82 -7.65 -6.37
N LEU A 107 -1.51 -6.53 -5.72
CA LEU A 107 -2.05 -6.20 -4.39
C LEU A 107 -3.59 -6.16 -4.38
N PHE A 108 -4.19 -5.72 -5.48
CA PHE A 108 -5.63 -5.57 -5.63
C PHE A 108 -6.30 -6.69 -6.45
N ALA A 109 -5.52 -7.64 -7.01
CA ALA A 109 -6.00 -8.65 -7.95
C ALA A 109 -6.97 -9.69 -7.34
N ASP A 110 -6.89 -9.98 -6.03
CA ASP A 110 -7.81 -10.92 -5.39
C ASP A 110 -9.12 -10.22 -5.00
N GLU A 111 -10.16 -10.43 -5.81
CA GLU A 111 -11.51 -9.92 -5.55
C GLU A 111 -12.29 -10.70 -4.48
N ASN A 112 -11.79 -11.86 -4.04
CA ASN A 112 -12.52 -12.78 -3.15
C ASN A 112 -12.33 -12.48 -1.66
N ILE A 113 -11.68 -11.39 -1.30
CA ILE A 113 -11.58 -10.99 0.11
C ILE A 113 -12.95 -10.58 0.65
N GLU A 114 -13.24 -11.04 1.86
CA GLU A 114 -14.43 -10.64 2.58
C GLU A 114 -14.20 -9.26 3.24
N ILE A 115 -14.90 -8.23 2.76
CA ILE A 115 -14.89 -6.90 3.36
C ILE A 115 -16.17 -6.76 4.20
N PRO A 116 -16.08 -6.56 5.52
CA PRO A 116 -17.25 -6.44 6.39
C PRO A 116 -17.95 -5.08 6.21
N MET A 117 -19.09 -4.91 6.87
CA MET A 117 -19.79 -3.62 6.92
C MET A 117 -18.97 -2.61 7.72
N PHE A 118 -19.06 -1.36 7.30
CA PHE A 118 -18.42 -0.25 8.00
C PHE A 118 -19.34 0.28 9.10
N THR A 119 -18.72 0.77 10.16
CA THR A 119 -19.38 1.52 11.24
C THR A 119 -18.86 2.96 11.25
N ASP A 120 -19.56 3.87 11.93
CA ASP A 120 -19.08 5.23 12.07
C ASP A 120 -17.72 5.28 12.79
N GLU A 121 -17.45 4.36 13.72
CA GLU A 121 -16.12 4.19 14.35
C GLU A 121 -15.04 3.89 13.32
N ILE A 122 -15.29 2.95 12.40
CA ILE A 122 -14.33 2.58 11.33
C ILE A 122 -14.15 3.75 10.37
N ARG A 123 -15.25 4.45 10.02
CA ARG A 123 -15.19 5.65 9.19
C ARG A 123 -14.27 6.70 9.81
N ASP A 124 -14.47 7.04 11.07
CA ASP A 124 -13.68 8.04 11.79
C ASP A 124 -12.22 7.61 11.93
N LEU A 125 -11.96 6.32 12.17
CA LEU A 125 -10.60 5.79 12.21
C LEU A 125 -9.88 5.96 10.87
N ILE A 126 -10.55 5.74 9.74
CA ILE A 126 -9.94 5.87 8.41
C ILE A 126 -9.77 7.36 8.05
N LEU A 127 -10.85 8.14 8.11
CA LEU A 127 -10.85 9.51 7.58
C LEU A 127 -10.10 10.47 8.50
N VAL A 128 -10.33 10.40 9.80
CA VAL A 128 -9.70 11.34 10.74
C VAL A 128 -8.37 10.79 11.23
N LYS A 129 -8.40 9.67 11.95
CA LYS A 129 -7.22 9.16 12.66
C LYS A 129 -6.10 8.74 11.73
N ALA A 130 -6.43 8.03 10.64
CA ALA A 130 -5.44 7.48 9.75
C ALA A 130 -5.11 8.40 8.57
N SER A 131 -6.02 9.27 8.12
CA SER A 131 -5.78 10.17 7.00
C SER A 131 -5.43 11.59 7.45
N GLU A 132 -6.29 12.27 8.23
CA GLU A 132 -6.06 13.68 8.60
C GLU A 132 -4.97 13.85 9.68
N ASP A 133 -4.97 12.99 10.72
CA ASP A 133 -4.11 13.12 11.89
C ASP A 133 -2.71 12.54 11.69
N PHE A 134 -2.47 11.79 10.61
CA PHE A 134 -1.23 11.05 10.40
C PHE A 134 -0.72 11.19 8.97
N ASN A 135 0.58 11.43 8.79
CA ASN A 135 1.23 11.53 7.49
C ASN A 135 2.04 10.25 7.20
N TRP A 136 1.52 9.40 6.33
CA TRP A 136 2.16 8.13 5.95
C TRP A 136 3.44 8.31 5.14
N ALA A 137 3.64 9.45 4.46
CA ALA A 137 4.86 9.73 3.71
C ALA A 137 6.10 9.88 4.63
N ASP A 138 5.90 10.11 5.92
CA ASP A 138 6.98 10.18 6.90
C ASP A 138 7.51 8.78 7.29
N ILE A 139 6.83 7.71 6.86
CA ILE A 139 7.26 6.33 7.07
C ILE A 139 8.17 5.89 5.94
N SER A 140 9.37 5.39 6.30
CA SER A 140 10.22 4.75 5.31
C SER A 140 9.54 3.49 4.73
N PRO A 141 9.55 3.29 3.40
CA PRO A 141 9.01 2.08 2.76
C PRO A 141 9.52 0.77 3.37
N THR A 142 10.75 0.77 3.88
CA THR A 142 11.35 -0.40 4.55
C THR A 142 10.70 -0.74 5.89
N ILE A 143 10.03 0.21 6.52
CA ILE A 143 9.32 0.01 7.79
C ILE A 143 7.93 -0.57 7.55
N PHE A 144 7.36 -0.38 6.35
CA PHE A 144 6.05 -0.92 6.00
C PHE A 144 5.96 -2.44 6.24
N GLY A 145 6.95 -3.20 5.76
CA GLY A 145 7.01 -4.64 5.99
C GLY A 145 6.98 -5.00 7.48
N ALA A 146 7.76 -4.30 8.30
CA ALA A 146 7.81 -4.54 9.75
C ALA A 146 6.49 -4.16 10.46
N VAL A 147 5.82 -3.08 10.03
CA VAL A 147 4.50 -2.70 10.55
C VAL A 147 3.48 -3.77 10.24
N PHE A 148 3.48 -4.30 9.01
CA PHE A 148 2.57 -5.37 8.62
C PHE A 148 2.85 -6.67 9.37
N GLU A 149 4.11 -7.10 9.44
CA GLU A 149 4.49 -8.30 10.16
C GLU A 149 4.07 -8.24 11.64
N SER A 150 4.30 -7.10 12.30
CA SER A 150 3.93 -6.92 13.70
C SER A 150 2.42 -6.88 13.93
N THR A 151 1.65 -6.41 12.96
CA THR A 151 0.20 -6.24 13.08
C THR A 151 -0.55 -7.49 12.66
N LEU A 152 -0.06 -8.20 11.64
CA LEU A 152 -0.75 -9.33 11.04
C LEU A 152 -0.39 -10.68 11.72
N ASN A 153 0.73 -10.76 12.45
CA ASN A 153 1.11 -11.97 13.16
C ASN A 153 0.60 -11.93 14.60
N PRO A 154 -0.36 -12.81 14.99
CA PRO A 154 -0.93 -12.84 16.34
C PRO A 154 0.11 -13.12 17.45
N GLU A 155 1.22 -13.81 17.12
CA GLU A 155 2.27 -14.14 18.08
C GLU A 155 3.16 -12.94 18.38
N THR A 156 3.52 -12.13 17.37
CA THR A 156 4.29 -10.90 17.55
C THR A 156 3.48 -9.80 18.23
N ARG A 157 2.17 -9.75 18.02
CA ARG A 157 1.24 -8.85 18.69
C ARG A 157 1.25 -9.04 20.24
N ARG A 158 1.31 -10.30 20.70
CA ARG A 158 1.30 -10.63 22.13
C ARG A 158 2.66 -10.45 22.81
N SER A 159 3.75 -10.53 22.05
CA SER A 159 5.11 -10.49 22.60
C SER A 159 5.74 -9.10 22.63
N GLY A 160 5.13 -8.09 22.00
CA GLY A 160 5.68 -6.72 21.92
C GLY A 160 7.05 -6.63 21.23
N GLY A 161 7.45 -7.69 20.52
CA GLY A 161 8.74 -7.79 19.86
C GLY A 161 8.61 -7.58 18.35
N MET A 162 8.88 -6.36 17.87
CA MET A 162 9.17 -6.14 16.46
C MET A 162 10.51 -6.80 16.13
N HIS A 163 10.50 -7.88 15.33
CA HIS A 163 11.72 -8.36 14.68
C HIS A 163 12.07 -7.38 13.55
N TYR A 164 12.79 -6.35 13.91
CA TYR A 164 13.25 -5.31 13.01
C TYR A 164 14.43 -5.86 12.18
N THR A 165 14.19 -6.15 10.91
CA THR A 165 15.30 -6.33 9.97
C THR A 165 15.91 -4.95 9.74
N SER A 166 17.10 -4.70 10.27
CA SER A 166 17.72 -3.38 10.19
C SER A 166 17.88 -2.94 8.74
N ILE A 167 17.68 -1.65 8.47
CA ILE A 167 17.90 -1.04 7.14
C ILE A 167 19.26 -1.45 6.58
N GLU A 168 20.28 -1.60 7.43
CA GLU A 168 21.62 -2.07 7.05
C GLU A 168 21.62 -3.51 6.52
N ASN A 169 20.79 -4.40 7.08
CA ASN A 169 20.70 -5.79 6.61
C ASN A 169 19.88 -5.87 5.32
N ILE A 170 18.85 -5.05 5.16
CA ILE A 170 18.10 -4.92 3.91
C ILE A 170 19.02 -4.40 2.81
N HIS A 171 19.82 -3.35 3.08
CA HIS A 171 20.79 -2.84 2.11
C HIS A 171 21.84 -3.86 1.72
N LYS A 172 22.33 -4.69 2.64
CA LYS A 172 23.30 -5.76 2.31
C LYS A 172 22.75 -6.76 1.28
N VAL A 173 21.46 -7.03 1.32
CA VAL A 173 20.80 -7.94 0.38
C VAL A 173 20.48 -7.21 -0.93
N ILE A 174 19.82 -6.05 -0.85
CA ILE A 174 19.37 -5.29 -2.01
C ILE A 174 20.54 -4.70 -2.80
N ASP A 175 21.57 -4.16 -2.13
CA ASP A 175 22.71 -3.56 -2.79
C ASP A 175 23.45 -4.60 -3.64
N SER A 176 23.67 -5.80 -3.11
CA SER A 176 24.33 -6.88 -3.83
C SER A 176 23.48 -7.55 -4.93
N LEU A 177 22.16 -7.50 -4.84
CA LEU A 177 21.28 -8.17 -5.80
C LEU A 177 21.02 -7.32 -7.05
N PHE A 178 20.80 -6.04 -6.93
CA PHE A 178 20.46 -5.19 -8.08
C PHE A 178 20.79 -3.70 -7.95
N LEU A 179 20.94 -3.17 -6.73
CA LEU A 179 21.07 -1.73 -6.54
C LEU A 179 22.42 -1.20 -7.03
N ASP A 180 23.48 -1.98 -6.87
CA ASP A 180 24.83 -1.61 -7.34
C ASP A 180 24.91 -1.60 -8.86
N ASP A 181 24.27 -2.57 -9.53
CA ASP A 181 24.16 -2.62 -10.99
C ASP A 181 23.33 -1.44 -11.51
N LEU A 182 22.20 -1.12 -10.87
CA LEU A 182 21.37 0.04 -11.22
C LEU A 182 22.10 1.37 -11.01
N LYS A 183 22.87 1.51 -9.94
CA LYS A 183 23.69 2.71 -9.71
C LYS A 183 24.78 2.87 -10.77
N ALA A 184 25.43 1.77 -11.17
CA ALA A 184 26.43 1.77 -12.23
C ALA A 184 25.80 2.16 -13.59
N GLU A 185 24.64 1.59 -13.94
CA GLU A 185 23.89 1.94 -15.15
C GLU A 185 23.46 3.41 -15.15
N LEU A 186 22.99 3.94 -14.01
CA LEU A 186 22.63 5.34 -13.88
C LEU A 186 23.83 6.29 -14.08
N GLN A 187 25.01 5.92 -13.56
CA GLN A 187 26.22 6.71 -13.76
C GLN A 187 26.65 6.71 -15.23
N GLU A 188 26.55 5.56 -15.90
CA GLU A 188 26.79 5.49 -17.34
C GLU A 188 25.85 6.38 -18.13
N ILE A 189 24.53 6.32 -17.84
CA ILE A 189 23.52 7.17 -18.50
C ILE A 189 23.79 8.66 -18.26
N LYS A 190 24.18 9.05 -17.04
CA LYS A 190 24.53 10.44 -16.72
C LYS A 190 25.75 10.94 -17.51
N SER A 191 26.66 10.04 -17.91
CA SER A 191 27.85 10.39 -18.70
C SER A 191 27.58 10.59 -20.19
N ILE A 192 26.37 10.21 -20.69
CA ILE A 192 26.03 10.32 -22.10
C ILE A 192 25.81 11.79 -22.49
N SER A 193 26.55 12.28 -23.48
CA SER A 193 26.49 13.66 -23.95
C SER A 193 25.32 13.94 -24.89
N VAL A 194 24.72 12.92 -25.52
CA VAL A 194 23.64 13.07 -26.51
C VAL A 194 22.28 13.02 -25.81
N LEU A 195 21.60 14.13 -25.77
CA LEU A 195 20.34 14.34 -25.04
C LEU A 195 19.27 13.28 -25.34
N ARG A 196 19.07 12.96 -26.63
CA ARG A 196 18.03 12.02 -27.08
C ARG A 196 18.28 10.57 -26.60
N THR A 197 19.52 10.12 -26.65
CA THR A 197 19.90 8.79 -26.17
C THR A 197 19.81 8.69 -24.63
N ARG A 198 20.17 9.79 -23.96
CA ARG A 198 20.07 9.90 -22.51
C ARG A 198 18.62 9.82 -22.02
N THR A 199 17.69 10.52 -22.67
CA THR A 199 16.26 10.51 -22.32
C THR A 199 15.67 9.11 -22.46
N TRP A 200 15.91 8.45 -23.60
CA TRP A 200 15.42 7.07 -23.82
C TRP A 200 15.99 6.07 -22.80
N ARG A 201 17.26 6.15 -22.46
CA ARG A 201 17.86 5.27 -21.43
C ARG A 201 17.35 5.58 -20.02
N LEU A 202 17.02 6.83 -19.71
CA LEU A 202 16.40 7.18 -18.43
C LEU A 202 14.99 6.62 -18.29
N GLU A 203 14.19 6.64 -19.36
CA GLU A 203 12.86 6.01 -19.39
C GLU A 203 12.97 4.50 -19.14
N THR A 204 13.86 3.81 -19.85
CA THR A 204 14.12 2.37 -19.63
C THR A 204 14.64 2.07 -18.21
N TYR A 205 15.44 2.97 -17.64
CA TYR A 205 15.92 2.84 -16.27
C TYR A 205 14.79 3.00 -15.25
N GLN A 206 13.87 3.94 -15.47
CA GLN A 206 12.67 4.12 -14.63
C GLN A 206 11.78 2.87 -14.68
N GLU A 207 11.53 2.29 -15.87
CA GLU A 207 10.80 1.04 -16.02
C GLU A 207 11.43 -0.12 -15.24
N LYS A 208 12.76 -0.25 -15.28
CA LYS A 208 13.48 -1.29 -14.49
C LYS A 208 13.38 -1.06 -12.98
N LEU A 209 13.43 0.19 -12.55
CA LEU A 209 13.28 0.57 -11.14
C LEU A 209 11.87 0.25 -10.64
N GLU A 210 10.84 0.55 -11.43
CA GLU A 210 9.45 0.20 -11.15
C GLU A 210 9.23 -1.32 -11.10
N LEU A 211 9.84 -2.07 -12.03
CA LEU A 211 9.81 -3.53 -12.01
C LEU A 211 10.53 -4.11 -10.77
N GLY A 212 11.68 -3.55 -10.40
CA GLY A 212 12.45 -3.98 -9.23
C GLY A 212 11.70 -3.71 -7.92
N ILE A 213 11.04 -2.57 -7.82
CA ILE A 213 10.17 -2.25 -6.67
C ILE A 213 8.98 -3.20 -6.63
N ASN A 214 8.32 -3.45 -7.77
CA ASN A 214 7.16 -4.32 -7.86
C ASN A 214 7.50 -5.79 -7.58
N THR A 215 8.63 -6.31 -8.06
CA THR A 215 9.08 -7.68 -7.75
C THR A 215 9.50 -7.83 -6.29
N GLY A 216 10.18 -6.84 -5.72
CA GLY A 216 10.52 -6.83 -4.30
C GLY A 216 9.28 -6.82 -3.39
N PHE A 217 8.27 -6.04 -3.72
CA PHE A 217 6.98 -6.05 -3.01
C PHE A 217 6.23 -7.38 -3.18
N SER A 218 6.19 -7.93 -4.40
CA SER A 218 5.50 -9.19 -4.70
C SER A 218 6.14 -10.38 -3.95
N GLU A 219 7.46 -10.52 -3.99
CA GLU A 219 8.16 -11.59 -3.29
C GLU A 219 7.99 -11.50 -1.76
N PHE A 220 7.91 -10.29 -1.22
CA PHE A 220 7.70 -10.08 0.21
C PHE A 220 6.29 -10.50 0.69
N PHE A 221 5.27 -10.36 -0.17
CA PHE A 221 3.89 -10.74 0.13
C PHE A 221 3.57 -12.22 -0.09
N TYR A 222 4.31 -12.92 -0.97
CA TYR A 222 4.09 -14.35 -1.23
C TYR A 222 4.99 -15.29 -0.42
N ALA A 223 5.99 -14.76 0.28
CA ALA A 223 6.92 -15.56 1.11
C ALA A 223 6.51 -15.61 2.60
N SER A 224 5.45 -14.95 2.98
CA SER A 224 4.80 -14.98 4.30
C SER A 224 3.39 -15.55 4.18
#